data_5ec9cf07950864ba040ab92ec0822ee7
#
_entry.id   5ec9cf07950864ba040ab92ec0822ee7
#
_cell.length_a   1.000
_cell.length_b   1.000
_cell.length_c   1.000
_cell.angle_alpha   90.00
_cell.angle_beta   90.00
_cell.angle_gamma   90.00
#
_symmetry.space_group_name_H-M   'P 1'
#
loop_
_entity.id
_entity.type
_entity.pdbx_description
1 polymer ?
#
loop_
_entity_poly.entity_id
_entity_poly.type
_entity_poly.pdbx_seq_one_letter_code
_entity_poly.pdbx_strand_id
1 'polypeptide(L)'
;MSFRLCVIARLLLFAFLGIPIASSAVQYSGLYVIGDSLSDQGNLFGATGFLSGGTIALPDSAHYSNGRFSNGLVYTDYLAQDLSLPLTPSGSGGTNFAFGGARTTYNIVEPIAGGIFPTGAAPWSLNAEVQAFHSRNISNPTGLFIVFSGSNDIADILQFGQNPAVVFPTLLNGILGAVNEFKLAGAQTVVVANVPDLGLTPAFSALGPSAINPASILSAQFNQSLAAALNSVAGVNIVQFQTDDVLRDLFNNPGLFGISDVTTPCYSGFVVPNPTGTECGNPNEHLFWDVVHPTTVVHELLASSIFGAVSAVPEPETYAMLLAGLGLLGFVARRRKQNAA
;
A
#
# COMPACT_ATOMS: atom_id res chain seq x y z
N MET A 1 29.02 21.33 55.75
CA MET A 1 29.27 21.36 54.29
C MET A 1 28.57 20.24 53.50
N SER A 2 27.83 19.33 54.14
CA SER A 2 27.22 18.16 53.50
C SER A 2 25.73 18.33 53.03
N PHE A 3 25.04 19.37 53.50
CA PHE A 3 23.61 19.55 53.20
C PHE A 3 23.34 20.24 51.84
N ARG A 4 24.26 21.08 51.36
CA ARG A 4 24.09 21.82 50.08
C ARG A 4 24.40 21.00 48.86
N LEU A 5 25.23 19.96 48.92
CA LEU A 5 25.53 19.07 47.78
C LEU A 5 24.36 18.11 47.47
N CYS A 6 23.54 17.73 48.48
CA CYS A 6 22.44 16.81 48.29
C CYS A 6 21.23 17.44 47.59
N VAL A 7 21.04 18.77 47.75
CA VAL A 7 19.95 19.51 47.11
C VAL A 7 20.25 19.79 45.65
N ILE A 8 21.50 20.07 45.29
CA ILE A 8 21.91 20.31 43.91
C ILE A 8 21.85 19.01 43.08
N ALA A 9 22.24 17.87 43.67
CA ALA A 9 22.14 16.57 42.99
C ALA A 9 20.69 16.13 42.77
N ARG A 10 19.74 16.51 43.64
CA ARG A 10 18.30 16.22 43.44
C ARG A 10 17.67 17.16 42.41
N LEU A 11 18.07 18.40 42.31
CA LEU A 11 17.58 19.35 41.30
C LEU A 11 18.10 19.02 39.88
N LEU A 12 19.31 18.52 39.74
CA LEU A 12 19.84 18.05 38.46
C LEU A 12 19.18 16.77 37.95
N LEU A 13 18.72 15.88 38.85
CA LEU A 13 18.03 14.66 38.46
C LEU A 13 16.57 14.92 37.96
N PHE A 14 15.91 15.97 38.46
CA PHE A 14 14.57 16.36 38.04
C PHE A 14 14.57 17.18 36.73
N ALA A 15 15.66 17.88 36.42
CA ALA A 15 15.79 18.65 35.18
C ALA A 15 15.96 17.77 33.93
N PHE A 16 16.41 16.51 34.11
CA PHE A 16 16.56 15.57 32.99
C PHE A 16 15.26 14.76 32.65
N LEU A 17 14.28 14.77 33.54
CA LEU A 17 13.02 14.06 33.36
C LEU A 17 11.92 14.87 32.62
N GLY A 18 12.23 16.11 32.28
CA GLY A 18 11.25 17.03 31.70
C GLY A 18 11.58 17.54 30.29
N ILE A 19 12.57 16.96 29.61
CA ILE A 19 12.75 17.24 28.17
C ILE A 19 11.77 16.32 27.45
N PRO A 20 10.69 16.84 26.84
CA PRO A 20 9.92 16.03 25.91
C PRO A 20 10.90 15.62 24.80
N ILE A 21 11.21 14.33 24.72
CA ILE A 21 11.83 13.79 23.53
C ILE A 21 10.75 13.94 22.45
N ALA A 22 10.81 15.03 21.70
CA ALA A 22 10.03 15.14 20.49
C ALA A 22 10.48 13.98 19.61
N SER A 23 9.68 12.92 19.54
CA SER A 23 9.81 11.95 18.46
C SER A 23 9.61 12.75 17.19
N SER A 24 10.67 13.06 16.46
CA SER A 24 10.52 13.65 15.16
C SER A 24 9.88 12.56 14.29
N ALA A 25 8.65 12.80 13.88
CA ALA A 25 8.00 11.94 12.91
C ALA A 25 8.91 11.85 11.67
N VAL A 26 9.08 10.66 11.12
CA VAL A 26 9.84 10.47 9.87
C VAL A 26 9.20 11.37 8.82
N GLN A 27 9.94 12.39 8.38
CA GLN A 27 9.45 13.33 7.37
C GLN A 27 9.94 12.87 6.00
N TYR A 28 9.04 12.31 5.21
CA TYR A 28 9.34 11.97 3.82
C TYR A 28 9.35 13.22 2.94
N SER A 29 10.22 13.25 1.92
CA SER A 29 10.38 14.39 1.00
C SER A 29 9.73 14.16 -0.37
N GLY A 30 9.14 13.00 -0.58
CA GLY A 30 8.42 12.63 -1.81
C GLY A 30 7.73 11.29 -1.63
N LEU A 31 6.68 11.06 -2.42
CA LEU A 31 5.94 9.81 -2.45
C LEU A 31 5.98 9.26 -3.89
N TYR A 32 6.38 7.99 -4.02
CA TYR A 32 6.54 7.29 -5.29
C TYR A 32 5.77 5.99 -5.25
N VAL A 33 4.88 5.76 -6.20
CA VAL A 33 3.96 4.64 -6.19
C VAL A 33 4.03 3.87 -7.50
N ILE A 34 4.13 2.55 -7.40
CA ILE A 34 4.02 1.58 -8.48
C ILE A 34 2.95 0.57 -8.06
N GLY A 35 2.07 0.17 -8.98
CA GLY A 35 1.02 -0.79 -8.63
C GLY A 35 -0.13 -0.87 -9.61
N ASP A 36 -1.27 -1.33 -9.12
CA ASP A 36 -2.46 -1.60 -9.91
C ASP A 36 -3.60 -0.59 -9.66
N SER A 37 -4.85 -1.01 -9.92
CA SER A 37 -6.06 -0.19 -9.77
C SER A 37 -6.28 0.35 -8.37
N LEU A 38 -5.78 -0.33 -7.32
CA LEU A 38 -5.90 0.16 -5.94
C LEU A 38 -5.07 1.43 -5.71
N SER A 39 -4.03 1.62 -6.52
CA SER A 39 -3.06 2.72 -6.40
C SER A 39 -3.21 3.80 -7.48
N ASP A 40 -3.93 3.50 -8.59
CA ASP A 40 -4.03 4.38 -9.76
C ASP A 40 -4.89 5.62 -9.48
N GLN A 41 -4.32 6.81 -9.68
CA GLN A 41 -4.99 8.11 -9.53
C GLN A 41 -5.54 8.65 -10.87
N GLY A 42 -5.51 7.85 -11.94
CA GLY A 42 -6.01 8.25 -13.27
C GLY A 42 -5.00 8.08 -14.41
N ASN A 43 -3.93 7.31 -14.24
CA ASN A 43 -3.02 6.98 -15.35
C ASN A 43 -3.74 6.18 -16.44
N LEU A 44 -4.49 5.13 -16.08
CA LEU A 44 -5.26 4.35 -17.05
C LEU A 44 -6.33 5.22 -17.72
N PHE A 45 -7.02 6.05 -16.94
CA PHE A 45 -8.05 6.95 -17.44
C PHE A 45 -7.50 7.91 -18.51
N GLY A 46 -6.39 8.56 -18.22
CA GLY A 46 -5.73 9.46 -19.17
C GLY A 46 -5.21 8.73 -20.42
N ALA A 47 -4.60 7.57 -20.24
CA ALA A 47 -4.07 6.77 -21.34
C ALA A 47 -5.15 6.24 -22.27
N THR A 48 -6.24 5.67 -21.71
CA THR A 48 -7.34 5.15 -22.51
C THR A 48 -8.14 6.26 -23.18
N GLY A 49 -8.34 7.38 -22.50
CA GLY A 49 -8.92 8.58 -23.12
C GLY A 49 -8.11 9.08 -24.32
N PHE A 50 -6.80 9.16 -24.17
CA PHE A 50 -5.90 9.56 -25.27
C PHE A 50 -5.94 8.58 -26.46
N LEU A 51 -5.80 7.28 -26.20
CA LEU A 51 -5.78 6.23 -27.22
C LEU A 51 -7.11 6.11 -27.99
N SER A 52 -8.23 6.39 -27.34
CA SER A 52 -9.55 6.35 -27.94
C SER A 52 -9.98 7.66 -28.63
N GLY A 53 -9.14 8.66 -28.64
CA GLY A 53 -9.50 10.00 -29.11
C GLY A 53 -10.59 10.67 -28.25
N GLY A 54 -10.65 10.34 -26.95
CA GLY A 54 -11.61 10.87 -26.00
C GLY A 54 -12.97 10.16 -25.94
N THR A 55 -13.14 9.07 -26.70
CA THR A 55 -14.42 8.35 -26.74
C THR A 55 -14.62 7.39 -25.57
N ILE A 56 -13.52 6.87 -25.01
CA ILE A 56 -13.53 5.94 -23.88
C ILE A 56 -12.38 6.28 -22.96
N ALA A 57 -12.68 6.50 -21.69
CA ALA A 57 -11.71 6.62 -20.64
C ALA A 57 -12.09 5.65 -19.51
N LEU A 58 -11.13 4.88 -18.99
CA LEU A 58 -11.37 3.85 -17.98
C LEU A 58 -10.64 4.17 -16.67
N PRO A 59 -11.31 3.96 -15.55
CA PRO A 59 -12.69 3.47 -15.37
C PRO A 59 -13.75 4.50 -15.81
N ASP A 60 -14.98 4.04 -16.02
CA ASP A 60 -16.11 4.87 -16.45
C ASP A 60 -16.36 6.07 -15.54
N SER A 61 -16.20 7.27 -16.08
CA SER A 61 -16.33 8.52 -15.30
C SER A 61 -17.75 8.82 -14.80
N ALA A 62 -18.75 8.08 -15.27
CA ALA A 62 -20.13 8.23 -14.75
C ALA A 62 -20.27 7.66 -13.34
N HIS A 63 -19.48 6.65 -13.00
CA HIS A 63 -19.58 5.90 -11.76
C HIS A 63 -18.28 5.87 -10.93
N TYR A 64 -17.16 6.25 -11.52
CA TYR A 64 -15.85 6.25 -10.87
C TYR A 64 -15.27 7.65 -10.74
N SER A 65 -14.60 7.91 -9.62
CA SER A 65 -14.15 9.26 -9.29
C SER A 65 -12.86 9.63 -10.05
N ASN A 66 -13.00 10.46 -11.09
CA ASN A 66 -11.85 11.08 -11.78
C ASN A 66 -10.72 10.12 -12.15
N GLY A 67 -11.07 8.94 -12.70
CA GLY A 67 -10.13 7.94 -13.15
C GLY A 67 -9.59 7.02 -12.06
N ARG A 68 -10.09 7.12 -10.83
CA ARG A 68 -9.79 6.21 -9.71
C ARG A 68 -10.74 5.03 -9.73
N PHE A 69 -10.27 3.88 -9.30
CA PHE A 69 -11.08 2.67 -9.23
C PHE A 69 -11.87 2.60 -7.92
N SER A 70 -12.61 3.67 -7.63
CA SER A 70 -13.45 3.82 -6.46
C SER A 70 -14.48 4.94 -6.67
N ASN A 71 -15.43 5.06 -5.74
CA ASN A 71 -16.40 6.17 -5.71
C ASN A 71 -15.81 7.50 -5.23
N GLY A 72 -14.53 7.53 -4.86
CA GLY A 72 -13.84 8.70 -4.33
C GLY A 72 -12.34 8.59 -4.48
N LEU A 73 -11.62 9.19 -3.54
CA LEU A 73 -10.17 9.11 -3.46
C LEU A 73 -9.72 7.67 -3.18
N VAL A 74 -8.55 7.28 -3.69
CA VAL A 74 -7.89 6.02 -3.36
C VAL A 74 -6.84 6.22 -2.26
N TYR A 75 -6.33 5.12 -1.67
CA TYR A 75 -5.43 5.21 -0.51
C TYR A 75 -4.19 6.07 -0.77
N THR A 76 -3.70 6.12 -1.99
CA THR A 76 -2.53 6.94 -2.37
C THR A 76 -2.81 8.43 -2.27
N ASP A 77 -4.05 8.87 -2.55
CA ASP A 77 -4.46 10.26 -2.36
C ASP A 77 -4.48 10.65 -0.89
N TYR A 78 -5.13 9.83 -0.06
CA TYR A 78 -5.23 10.06 1.39
C TYR A 78 -3.86 10.04 2.04
N LEU A 79 -3.02 9.05 1.71
CA LEU A 79 -1.65 8.97 2.23
C LEU A 79 -0.81 10.18 1.83
N ALA A 80 -0.96 10.68 0.60
CA ALA A 80 -0.29 11.90 0.15
C ALA A 80 -0.74 13.12 0.97
N GLN A 81 -2.04 13.22 1.30
CA GLN A 81 -2.58 14.27 2.19
C GLN A 81 -2.01 14.14 3.61
N ASP A 82 -2.03 12.94 4.20
CA ASP A 82 -1.53 12.68 5.55
C ASP A 82 -0.03 13.00 5.68
N LEU A 83 0.75 12.70 4.63
CA LEU A 83 2.18 13.04 4.55
C LEU A 83 2.43 14.50 4.14
N SER A 84 1.40 15.25 3.73
CA SER A 84 1.52 16.59 3.15
C SER A 84 2.45 16.63 1.94
N LEU A 85 2.41 15.60 1.09
CA LEU A 85 3.24 15.45 -0.11
C LEU A 85 2.40 15.54 -1.38
N PRO A 86 2.95 16.14 -2.47
CA PRO A 86 2.27 16.08 -3.76
C PRO A 86 2.34 14.65 -4.32
N LEU A 87 1.22 14.20 -4.89
CA LEU A 87 1.16 12.96 -5.66
C LEU A 87 0.14 13.12 -6.78
N THR A 88 0.58 12.87 -8.01
CA THR A 88 -0.27 12.92 -9.21
C THR A 88 0.15 11.83 -10.19
N PRO A 89 -0.71 11.46 -11.16
CA PRO A 89 -0.39 10.45 -12.17
C PRO A 89 0.90 10.75 -12.94
N SER A 90 1.69 9.73 -13.22
CA SER A 90 2.95 9.85 -13.98
C SER A 90 2.73 10.34 -15.41
N GLY A 91 1.58 10.00 -16.01
CA GLY A 91 1.15 10.52 -17.31
C GLY A 91 1.00 12.05 -17.34
N SER A 92 0.77 12.67 -16.19
CA SER A 92 0.71 14.12 -16.00
C SER A 92 1.99 14.72 -15.39
N GLY A 93 3.09 13.95 -15.39
CA GLY A 93 4.37 14.41 -14.85
C GLY A 93 4.60 14.11 -13.38
N GLY A 94 3.65 13.49 -12.68
CA GLY A 94 3.73 13.15 -11.26
C GLY A 94 4.53 11.88 -10.96
N THR A 95 4.42 11.42 -9.72
CA THR A 95 5.21 10.31 -9.16
C THR A 95 4.38 9.07 -8.81
N ASN A 96 3.11 9.04 -9.18
CA ASN A 96 2.29 7.84 -9.16
C ASN A 96 2.35 7.16 -10.54
N PHE A 97 3.02 6.01 -10.62
CA PHE A 97 3.22 5.22 -11.85
C PHE A 97 2.23 4.06 -11.97
N ALA A 98 1.36 3.87 -10.99
CA ALA A 98 0.40 2.77 -10.97
C ALA A 98 -0.62 2.87 -12.09
N PHE A 99 -0.95 1.72 -12.70
CA PHE A 99 -1.97 1.61 -13.74
C PHE A 99 -3.04 0.58 -13.36
N GLY A 100 -4.30 0.95 -13.54
CA GLY A 100 -5.41 0.03 -13.35
C GLY A 100 -5.28 -1.23 -14.18
N GLY A 101 -5.50 -2.40 -13.55
CA GLY A 101 -5.42 -3.70 -14.21
C GLY A 101 -4.00 -4.20 -14.48
N ALA A 102 -2.95 -3.50 -14.02
CA ALA A 102 -1.56 -3.92 -14.23
C ALA A 102 -1.30 -5.32 -13.64
N ARG A 103 -0.68 -6.18 -14.46
CA ARG A 103 -0.06 -7.44 -14.03
C ARG A 103 1.41 -7.20 -13.78
N THR A 104 2.04 -8.12 -13.07
CA THR A 104 3.45 -7.95 -12.72
C THR A 104 4.38 -7.93 -13.93
N THR A 105 4.21 -8.86 -14.88
CA THR A 105 5.22 -9.09 -15.93
C THR A 105 4.73 -8.98 -17.35
N TYR A 106 3.43 -8.98 -17.58
CA TYR A 106 2.88 -8.88 -18.94
C TYR A 106 1.82 -7.79 -19.03
N ASN A 107 1.72 -7.23 -20.20
CA ASN A 107 0.70 -6.25 -20.52
C ASN A 107 -0.66 -6.94 -20.56
N ILE A 108 -1.72 -6.19 -20.26
CA ILE A 108 -3.08 -6.70 -20.36
C ILE A 108 -3.32 -7.26 -21.77
N VAL A 109 -3.50 -8.58 -21.87
CA VAL A 109 -3.66 -9.30 -23.14
C VAL A 109 -5.13 -9.38 -23.53
N GLU A 110 -6.04 -9.37 -22.54
CA GLU A 110 -7.47 -9.38 -22.78
C GLU A 110 -7.96 -8.03 -23.31
N PRO A 111 -8.94 -8.05 -24.23
CA PRO A 111 -9.54 -6.83 -24.72
C PRO A 111 -10.25 -6.11 -23.56
N ILE A 112 -9.64 -5.04 -23.04
CA ILE A 112 -10.33 -4.16 -22.10
C ILE A 112 -11.55 -3.58 -22.81
N ALA A 113 -12.66 -3.52 -22.10
CA ALA A 113 -13.91 -2.95 -22.60
C ALA A 113 -14.44 -3.59 -23.91
N GLY A 114 -14.47 -4.94 -23.97
CA GLY A 114 -15.07 -5.64 -25.10
C GLY A 114 -14.32 -5.53 -26.42
N GLY A 115 -12.99 -5.35 -26.39
CA GLY A 115 -12.14 -5.30 -27.59
C GLY A 115 -11.88 -3.90 -28.14
N ILE A 116 -12.22 -2.86 -27.40
CA ILE A 116 -12.03 -1.46 -27.82
C ILE A 116 -10.55 -1.08 -27.85
N PHE A 117 -9.72 -1.69 -26.99
CA PHE A 117 -8.28 -1.52 -27.00
C PHE A 117 -7.62 -2.79 -27.54
N PRO A 118 -6.76 -2.68 -28.58
CA PRO A 118 -6.07 -3.83 -29.15
C PRO A 118 -5.16 -4.49 -28.10
N THR A 119 -5.14 -5.82 -28.11
CA THR A 119 -4.21 -6.63 -27.31
C THR A 119 -2.77 -6.17 -27.58
N GLY A 120 -2.01 -5.86 -26.53
CA GLY A 120 -0.63 -5.42 -26.63
C GLY A 120 -0.40 -3.93 -26.93
N ALA A 121 -1.45 -3.13 -27.07
CA ALA A 121 -1.32 -1.70 -27.38
C ALA A 121 -0.91 -0.83 -26.18
N ALA A 122 -0.95 -1.37 -24.96
CA ALA A 122 -0.67 -0.57 -23.79
C ALA A 122 0.28 -1.31 -22.83
N PRO A 123 1.46 -0.78 -22.58
CA PRO A 123 2.47 -1.38 -21.71
C PRO A 123 2.15 -1.07 -20.24
N TRP A 124 1.02 -1.62 -19.74
CA TRP A 124 0.58 -1.39 -18.37
C TRP A 124 0.83 -2.64 -17.52
N SER A 125 2.08 -2.86 -17.24
CA SER A 125 2.53 -3.88 -16.29
C SER A 125 3.44 -3.23 -15.26
N LEU A 126 3.58 -3.86 -14.10
CA LEU A 126 4.53 -3.43 -13.07
C LEU A 126 5.93 -3.22 -13.67
N ASN A 127 6.38 -4.11 -14.55
CA ASN A 127 7.66 -3.96 -15.23
C ASN A 127 7.73 -2.70 -16.11
N ALA A 128 6.63 -2.34 -16.79
CA ALA A 128 6.58 -1.11 -17.60
C ALA A 128 6.58 0.14 -16.71
N GLU A 129 5.91 0.10 -15.57
CA GLU A 129 5.91 1.16 -14.57
C GLU A 129 7.31 1.36 -13.97
N VAL A 130 8.01 0.27 -13.66
CA VAL A 130 9.43 0.28 -13.22
C VAL A 130 10.32 0.93 -14.27
N GLN A 131 10.14 0.62 -15.55
CA GLN A 131 10.88 1.25 -16.64
C GLN A 131 10.55 2.74 -16.79
N ALA A 132 9.28 3.11 -16.63
CA ALA A 132 8.86 4.50 -16.64
C ALA A 132 9.48 5.28 -15.46
N PHE A 133 9.51 4.69 -14.28
CA PHE A 133 10.19 5.24 -13.11
C PHE A 133 11.68 5.39 -13.36
N HIS A 134 12.36 4.33 -13.83
CA HIS A 134 13.78 4.34 -14.17
C HIS A 134 14.15 5.48 -15.13
N SER A 135 13.33 5.67 -16.19
CA SER A 135 13.56 6.70 -17.20
C SER A 135 13.55 8.14 -16.65
N ARG A 136 12.95 8.35 -15.49
CA ARG A 136 12.91 9.66 -14.80
C ARG A 136 14.21 9.99 -14.05
N ASN A 137 15.15 9.03 -13.91
CA ASN A 137 16.40 9.18 -13.15
C ASN A 137 16.17 9.77 -11.75
N ILE A 138 15.13 9.30 -11.07
CA ILE A 138 14.76 9.77 -9.72
C ILE A 138 15.84 9.33 -8.74
N SER A 139 16.28 10.25 -7.89
CA SER A 139 17.13 9.97 -6.73
C SER A 139 16.58 10.74 -5.53
N ASN A 140 15.99 10.02 -4.57
CA ASN A 140 15.42 10.61 -3.36
C ASN A 140 15.55 9.67 -2.15
N PRO A 141 16.68 9.74 -1.41
CA PRO A 141 16.91 8.87 -0.25
C PRO A 141 15.89 9.02 0.87
N THR A 142 15.26 10.17 0.99
CA THR A 142 14.25 10.46 2.01
C THR A 142 12.81 10.32 1.48
N GLY A 143 12.64 9.81 0.25
CA GLY A 143 11.34 9.49 -0.32
C GLY A 143 10.71 8.24 0.32
N LEU A 144 9.39 8.18 0.34
CA LEU A 144 8.62 6.98 0.59
C LEU A 144 8.26 6.33 -0.75
N PHE A 145 8.56 5.05 -0.87
CA PHE A 145 8.32 4.27 -2.09
C PHE A 145 7.35 3.13 -1.78
N ILE A 146 6.37 2.92 -2.65
CA ILE A 146 5.31 1.93 -2.45
C ILE A 146 5.20 1.03 -3.67
N VAL A 147 5.13 -0.29 -3.42
CA VAL A 147 4.76 -1.32 -4.40
C VAL A 147 3.51 -2.03 -3.91
N PHE A 148 2.46 -2.02 -4.72
CA PHE A 148 1.23 -2.75 -4.45
C PHE A 148 0.75 -3.44 -5.74
N SER A 149 1.10 -4.71 -5.90
CA SER A 149 0.83 -5.48 -7.13
C SER A 149 0.68 -6.97 -6.83
N GLY A 150 0.03 -7.71 -7.74
CA GLY A 150 -0.13 -9.15 -7.69
C GLY A 150 -1.57 -9.62 -7.67
N SER A 151 -2.53 -8.79 -7.29
CA SER A 151 -3.96 -9.15 -7.23
C SER A 151 -4.49 -9.61 -8.59
N ASN A 152 -4.15 -8.88 -9.65
CA ASN A 152 -4.58 -9.21 -11.01
C ASN A 152 -3.97 -10.53 -11.51
N ASP A 153 -2.70 -10.80 -11.17
CA ASP A 153 -2.03 -12.05 -11.55
C ASP A 153 -2.65 -13.26 -10.84
N ILE A 154 -3.02 -13.13 -9.57
CA ILE A 154 -3.69 -14.20 -8.83
C ILE A 154 -5.11 -14.42 -9.37
N ALA A 155 -5.82 -13.36 -9.71
CA ALA A 155 -7.12 -13.47 -10.36
C ALA A 155 -7.00 -14.22 -11.71
N ASP A 156 -5.96 -13.95 -12.50
CA ASP A 156 -5.68 -14.65 -13.76
C ASP A 156 -5.36 -16.14 -13.56
N ILE A 157 -4.63 -16.51 -12.49
CA ILE A 157 -4.41 -17.92 -12.13
C ILE A 157 -5.75 -18.63 -11.96
N LEU A 158 -6.68 -17.99 -11.25
CA LEU A 158 -8.01 -18.55 -10.98
C LEU A 158 -8.88 -18.62 -12.24
N GLN A 159 -8.84 -17.55 -13.03
CA GLN A 159 -9.69 -17.42 -14.23
C GLN A 159 -9.24 -18.33 -15.37
N PHE A 160 -7.91 -18.44 -15.58
CA PHE A 160 -7.34 -19.16 -16.72
C PHE A 160 -6.73 -20.51 -16.35
N GLY A 161 -6.83 -20.93 -15.09
CA GLY A 161 -6.30 -22.21 -14.61
C GLY A 161 -4.77 -22.31 -14.71
N GLN A 162 -4.07 -21.20 -14.57
CA GLN A 162 -2.60 -21.15 -14.64
C GLN A 162 -1.98 -21.88 -13.44
N ASN A 163 -0.78 -22.44 -13.62
CA ASN A 163 -0.08 -23.15 -12.54
C ASN A 163 0.62 -22.14 -11.60
N PRO A 164 0.20 -22.03 -10.32
CA PRO A 164 0.80 -21.10 -9.35
C PRO A 164 2.31 -21.33 -9.17
N ALA A 165 2.78 -22.57 -9.27
CA ALA A 165 4.21 -22.88 -9.14
C ALA A 165 5.08 -22.29 -10.28
N VAL A 166 4.46 -21.91 -11.40
CA VAL A 166 5.13 -21.22 -12.52
C VAL A 166 4.96 -19.70 -12.38
N VAL A 167 3.76 -19.24 -12.00
CA VAL A 167 3.43 -17.81 -11.96
C VAL A 167 4.04 -17.11 -10.75
N PHE A 168 3.99 -17.69 -9.56
CA PHE A 168 4.51 -17.05 -8.35
C PHE A 168 5.97 -16.63 -8.42
N PRO A 169 6.92 -17.46 -8.91
CA PRO A 169 8.30 -17.00 -9.05
C PRO A 169 8.46 -15.78 -9.97
N THR A 170 7.68 -15.71 -11.03
CA THR A 170 7.70 -14.59 -11.98
C THR A 170 7.16 -13.31 -11.33
N LEU A 171 6.05 -13.42 -10.61
CA LEU A 171 5.43 -12.38 -9.80
C LEU A 171 6.40 -11.81 -8.77
N LEU A 172 6.98 -12.70 -7.97
CA LEU A 172 7.94 -12.33 -6.91
C LEU A 172 9.15 -11.60 -7.50
N ASN A 173 9.70 -12.10 -8.60
CA ASN A 173 10.82 -11.45 -9.29
C ASN A 173 10.46 -10.06 -9.82
N GLY A 174 9.23 -9.85 -10.31
CA GLY A 174 8.76 -8.53 -10.73
C GLY A 174 8.69 -7.53 -9.56
N ILE A 175 8.10 -7.95 -8.43
CA ILE A 175 8.02 -7.11 -7.23
C ILE A 175 9.41 -6.83 -6.65
N LEU A 176 10.28 -7.84 -6.55
CA LEU A 176 11.67 -7.64 -6.11
C LEU A 176 12.46 -6.75 -7.06
N GLY A 177 12.17 -6.82 -8.36
CA GLY A 177 12.71 -5.92 -9.37
C GLY A 177 12.34 -4.46 -9.11
N ALA A 178 11.07 -4.19 -8.79
CA ALA A 178 10.59 -2.86 -8.40
C ALA A 178 11.27 -2.36 -7.13
N VAL A 179 11.38 -3.21 -6.09
CA VAL A 179 12.09 -2.87 -4.86
C VAL A 179 13.57 -2.54 -5.14
N ASN A 180 14.22 -3.34 -6.01
CA ASN A 180 15.62 -3.09 -6.37
C ASN A 180 15.78 -1.75 -7.13
N GLU A 181 14.86 -1.42 -8.02
CA GLU A 181 14.88 -0.12 -8.72
C GLU A 181 14.75 1.05 -7.75
N PHE A 182 13.87 0.93 -6.75
CA PHE A 182 13.75 1.92 -5.69
C PHE A 182 15.03 2.05 -4.85
N LYS A 183 15.71 0.93 -4.57
CA LYS A 183 17.04 0.97 -3.93
C LYS A 183 18.07 1.72 -4.75
N LEU A 184 18.06 1.55 -6.07
CA LEU A 184 18.94 2.28 -6.98
C LEU A 184 18.63 3.79 -6.98
N ALA A 185 17.37 4.17 -6.78
CA ALA A 185 16.95 5.55 -6.54
C ALA A 185 17.34 6.10 -5.16
N GLY A 186 17.97 5.29 -4.31
CA GLY A 186 18.43 5.66 -2.97
C GLY A 186 17.40 5.44 -1.86
N ALA A 187 16.28 4.74 -2.13
CA ALA A 187 15.24 4.50 -1.14
C ALA A 187 15.80 3.92 0.17
N GLN A 188 15.49 4.57 1.29
CA GLN A 188 15.76 4.06 2.63
C GLN A 188 14.58 3.26 3.18
N THR A 189 13.36 3.58 2.77
CA THR A 189 12.13 2.89 3.16
C THR A 189 11.29 2.59 1.92
N VAL A 190 10.88 1.32 1.80
CA VAL A 190 9.97 0.83 0.77
C VAL A 190 8.82 0.09 1.45
N VAL A 191 7.59 0.50 1.19
CA VAL A 191 6.39 -0.24 1.56
C VAL A 191 6.09 -1.23 0.45
N VAL A 192 5.93 -2.49 0.80
CA VAL A 192 5.42 -3.52 -0.10
C VAL A 192 4.14 -4.06 0.49
N ALA A 193 3.01 -3.76 -0.15
CA ALA A 193 1.70 -4.25 0.25
C ALA A 193 1.49 -5.67 -0.27
N ASN A 194 0.99 -6.55 0.60
CA ASN A 194 0.59 -7.88 0.19
C ASN A 194 -0.79 -7.86 -0.52
N VAL A 195 -1.14 -8.96 -1.18
CA VAL A 195 -2.41 -9.11 -1.89
C VAL A 195 -3.53 -9.30 -0.86
N PRO A 196 -4.66 -8.58 -0.99
CA PRO A 196 -5.84 -8.82 -0.17
C PRO A 196 -6.39 -10.23 -0.37
N ASP A 197 -7.18 -10.72 0.58
CA ASP A 197 -7.89 -12.00 0.42
C ASP A 197 -8.94 -11.88 -0.69
N LEU A 198 -8.60 -12.33 -1.91
CA LEU A 198 -9.48 -12.22 -3.06
C LEU A 198 -10.79 -13.02 -2.89
N GLY A 199 -10.79 -14.06 -2.06
CA GLY A 199 -12.00 -14.82 -1.76
C GLY A 199 -13.08 -14.02 -1.03
N LEU A 200 -12.73 -12.93 -0.37
CA LEU A 200 -13.69 -12.03 0.28
C LEU A 200 -14.33 -11.04 -0.70
N THR A 201 -13.76 -10.85 -1.89
CA THR A 201 -14.32 -9.92 -2.87
C THR A 201 -15.64 -10.42 -3.44
N PRO A 202 -16.58 -9.54 -3.79
CA PRO A 202 -17.84 -9.93 -4.43
C PRO A 202 -17.64 -10.76 -5.70
N ALA A 203 -16.56 -10.52 -6.47
CA ALA A 203 -16.24 -11.27 -7.68
C ALA A 203 -16.10 -12.77 -7.44
N PHE A 204 -15.52 -13.18 -6.32
CA PHE A 204 -15.33 -14.59 -5.97
C PHE A 204 -16.41 -15.09 -5.01
N SER A 205 -16.89 -14.27 -4.08
CA SER A 205 -17.90 -14.66 -3.10
C SER A 205 -19.25 -14.96 -3.76
N ALA A 206 -19.63 -14.25 -4.82
CA ALA A 206 -20.84 -14.51 -5.60
C ALA A 206 -20.83 -15.87 -6.31
N LEU A 207 -19.65 -16.45 -6.56
CA LEU A 207 -19.51 -17.77 -7.18
C LEU A 207 -19.62 -18.94 -6.18
N GLY A 208 -19.75 -18.63 -4.89
CA GLY A 208 -19.92 -19.56 -3.81
C GLY A 208 -18.62 -20.20 -3.29
N PRO A 209 -18.71 -21.15 -2.33
CA PRO A 209 -17.56 -21.72 -1.63
C PRO A 209 -16.50 -22.38 -2.53
N SER A 210 -16.91 -22.89 -3.69
CA SER A 210 -15.99 -23.49 -4.67
C SER A 210 -15.02 -22.49 -5.31
N ALA A 211 -15.34 -21.21 -5.30
CA ALA A 211 -14.48 -20.14 -5.80
C ALA A 211 -13.78 -19.38 -4.64
N ILE A 212 -14.48 -19.16 -3.52
CA ILE A 212 -13.93 -18.47 -2.33
C ILE A 212 -12.67 -19.18 -1.84
N ASN A 213 -12.74 -20.47 -1.57
CA ASN A 213 -11.64 -21.23 -0.96
C ASN A 213 -10.35 -21.19 -1.80
N PRO A 214 -10.36 -21.49 -3.10
CA PRO A 214 -9.16 -21.38 -3.93
C PRO A 214 -8.60 -19.96 -3.96
N ALA A 215 -9.44 -18.92 -4.03
CA ALA A 215 -9.01 -17.54 -4.08
C ALA A 215 -8.30 -17.13 -2.78
N SER A 216 -8.90 -17.44 -1.62
CA SER A 216 -8.30 -17.19 -0.31
C SER A 216 -6.99 -17.96 -0.11
N ILE A 217 -6.95 -19.25 -0.52
CA ILE A 217 -5.75 -20.09 -0.42
C ILE A 217 -4.61 -19.53 -1.28
N LEU A 218 -4.88 -19.14 -2.51
CA LEU A 218 -3.86 -18.60 -3.42
C LEU A 218 -3.34 -17.25 -2.94
N SER A 219 -4.22 -16.36 -2.46
CA SER A 219 -3.82 -15.09 -1.85
C SER A 219 -2.88 -15.32 -0.66
N ALA A 220 -3.25 -16.23 0.25
CA ALA A 220 -2.45 -16.54 1.44
C ALA A 220 -1.09 -17.19 1.07
N GLN A 221 -1.07 -18.14 0.13
CA GLN A 221 0.17 -18.79 -0.32
C GLN A 221 1.12 -17.80 -1.00
N PHE A 222 0.57 -16.90 -1.81
CA PHE A 222 1.37 -15.85 -2.43
C PHE A 222 1.94 -14.90 -1.36
N ASN A 223 1.12 -14.43 -0.42
CA ASN A 223 1.54 -13.53 0.65
C ASN A 223 2.65 -14.14 1.51
N GLN A 224 2.55 -15.44 1.83
CA GLN A 224 3.61 -16.18 2.52
C GLN A 224 4.92 -16.19 1.71
N SER A 225 4.81 -16.43 0.40
CA SER A 225 5.97 -16.47 -0.50
C SER A 225 6.60 -15.08 -0.65
N LEU A 226 5.76 -14.04 -0.75
CA LEU A 226 6.19 -12.65 -0.81
C LEU A 226 6.94 -12.24 0.47
N ALA A 227 6.37 -12.53 1.64
CA ALA A 227 7.01 -12.25 2.92
C ALA A 227 8.39 -12.94 3.04
N ALA A 228 8.49 -14.20 2.65
CA ALA A 228 9.76 -14.94 2.65
C ALA A 228 10.79 -14.29 1.70
N ALA A 229 10.37 -13.86 0.52
CA ALA A 229 11.24 -13.20 -0.45
C ALA A 229 11.72 -11.84 0.05
N LEU A 230 10.82 -11.02 0.61
CA LEU A 230 11.15 -9.70 1.14
C LEU A 230 12.09 -9.76 2.35
N ASN A 231 11.99 -10.78 3.19
CA ASN A 231 12.91 -10.99 4.33
C ASN A 231 14.37 -11.21 3.88
N SER A 232 14.60 -11.58 2.63
CA SER A 232 15.95 -11.71 2.06
C SER A 232 16.54 -10.41 1.52
N VAL A 233 15.72 -9.34 1.40
CA VAL A 233 16.16 -8.06 0.86
C VAL A 233 17.00 -7.32 1.91
N ALA A 234 18.23 -6.94 1.54
CA ALA A 234 19.10 -6.17 2.40
C ALA A 234 19.34 -4.75 1.86
N GLY A 235 19.80 -3.86 2.73
CA GLY A 235 20.22 -2.50 2.36
C GLY A 235 19.09 -1.49 2.15
N VAL A 236 17.87 -1.83 2.56
CA VAL A 236 16.69 -0.95 2.60
C VAL A 236 15.75 -1.45 3.69
N ASN A 237 15.04 -0.54 4.34
CA ASN A 237 13.97 -0.88 5.26
C ASN A 237 12.70 -1.26 4.47
N ILE A 238 12.28 -2.52 4.56
CA ILE A 238 11.03 -3.00 3.94
C ILE A 238 9.93 -3.01 4.99
N VAL A 239 8.93 -2.18 4.78
CA VAL A 239 7.67 -2.22 5.51
C VAL A 239 6.72 -3.15 4.76
N GLN A 240 6.61 -4.40 5.23
CA GLN A 240 5.67 -5.37 4.69
C GLN A 240 4.27 -5.02 5.20
N PHE A 241 3.47 -4.37 4.37
CA PHE A 241 2.13 -3.94 4.74
C PHE A 241 1.12 -5.07 4.48
N GLN A 242 0.38 -5.44 5.54
CA GLN A 242 -0.56 -6.57 5.50
C GLN A 242 -1.97 -6.08 5.10
N THR A 243 -2.19 -5.91 3.82
CA THR A 243 -3.48 -5.47 3.27
C THR A 243 -4.57 -6.51 3.53
N ASP A 244 -4.22 -7.80 3.48
CA ASP A 244 -5.13 -8.90 3.77
C ASP A 244 -5.64 -8.88 5.22
N ASP A 245 -4.80 -8.55 6.20
CA ASP A 245 -5.21 -8.42 7.59
C ASP A 245 -6.16 -7.24 7.77
N VAL A 246 -5.85 -6.07 7.18
CA VAL A 246 -6.74 -4.90 7.26
C VAL A 246 -8.11 -5.21 6.65
N LEU A 247 -8.14 -5.80 5.46
CA LEU A 247 -9.41 -6.12 4.78
C LEU A 247 -10.19 -7.19 5.54
N ARG A 248 -9.53 -8.17 6.13
CA ARG A 248 -10.14 -9.22 6.94
C ARG A 248 -10.72 -8.66 8.25
N ASP A 249 -10.05 -7.68 8.85
CA ASP A 249 -10.55 -6.99 10.05
C ASP A 249 -11.81 -6.20 9.73
N LEU A 250 -11.83 -5.46 8.61
CA LEU A 250 -13.01 -4.75 8.11
C LEU A 250 -14.16 -5.71 7.83
N PHE A 251 -13.87 -6.86 7.22
CA PHE A 251 -14.87 -7.87 6.89
C PHE A 251 -15.48 -8.54 8.14
N ASN A 252 -14.65 -8.84 9.14
CA ASN A 252 -15.08 -9.54 10.36
C ASN A 252 -15.69 -8.60 11.40
N ASN A 253 -15.31 -7.33 11.43
CA ASN A 253 -15.73 -6.35 12.44
C ASN A 253 -16.28 -5.05 11.80
N PRO A 254 -17.15 -5.12 10.78
CA PRO A 254 -17.50 -3.97 9.94
C PRO A 254 -18.14 -2.81 10.73
N GLY A 255 -18.91 -3.13 11.78
CA GLY A 255 -19.57 -2.13 12.62
C GLY A 255 -18.60 -1.20 13.38
N LEU A 256 -17.34 -1.63 13.62
CA LEU A 256 -16.32 -0.77 14.22
C LEU A 256 -15.88 0.35 13.27
N PHE A 257 -16.09 0.17 11.99
CA PHE A 257 -15.68 1.07 10.92
C PHE A 257 -16.85 1.79 10.23
N GLY A 258 -18.07 1.63 10.77
CA GLY A 258 -19.28 2.21 10.18
C GLY A 258 -19.74 1.51 8.90
N ILE A 259 -19.22 0.32 8.60
CA ILE A 259 -19.60 -0.50 7.45
C ILE A 259 -20.72 -1.45 7.87
N SER A 260 -21.74 -1.61 7.04
CA SER A 260 -22.86 -2.51 7.26
C SER A 260 -22.99 -3.61 6.19
N ASP A 261 -22.40 -3.42 5.01
CA ASP A 261 -22.37 -4.41 3.93
C ASP A 261 -20.93 -4.69 3.49
N VAL A 262 -20.49 -5.93 3.67
CA VAL A 262 -19.14 -6.40 3.32
C VAL A 262 -19.13 -7.38 2.14
N THR A 263 -20.29 -7.69 1.56
CA THR A 263 -20.44 -8.73 0.54
C THR A 263 -21.03 -8.23 -0.77
N THR A 264 -21.87 -7.21 -0.71
CA THR A 264 -22.56 -6.68 -1.90
C THR A 264 -21.83 -5.44 -2.42
N PRO A 265 -21.47 -5.36 -3.70
CA PRO A 265 -20.90 -4.15 -4.26
C PRO A 265 -21.94 -3.03 -4.28
N CYS A 266 -21.51 -1.80 -3.97
CA CYS A 266 -22.41 -0.62 -4.03
C CYS A 266 -22.76 -0.26 -5.48
N TYR A 267 -21.82 -0.44 -6.40
CA TYR A 267 -22.04 -0.27 -7.84
C TYR A 267 -22.19 -1.62 -8.52
N SER A 268 -23.33 -1.87 -9.18
CA SER A 268 -23.66 -3.13 -9.83
C SER A 268 -22.98 -3.34 -11.20
N GLY A 269 -22.24 -2.34 -11.69
CA GLY A 269 -21.44 -2.41 -12.90
C GLY A 269 -19.98 -2.75 -12.64
N PHE A 270 -19.14 -2.49 -13.63
CA PHE A 270 -17.69 -2.62 -13.55
C PHE A 270 -17.02 -1.46 -14.29
N VAL A 271 -15.70 -1.48 -14.38
CA VAL A 271 -14.84 -0.38 -14.89
C VAL A 271 -15.19 0.14 -16.29
N VAL A 272 -15.89 -0.65 -17.10
CA VAL A 272 -16.33 -0.24 -18.43
C VAL A 272 -17.68 0.49 -18.38
N PRO A 273 -17.97 1.39 -19.35
CA PRO A 273 -19.25 2.08 -19.40
C PRO A 273 -20.42 1.09 -19.38
N ASN A 274 -21.28 1.25 -18.38
CA ASN A 274 -22.48 0.42 -18.21
C ASN A 274 -23.69 1.30 -17.94
N PRO A 275 -24.49 1.63 -18.98
CA PRO A 275 -25.63 2.53 -18.83
C PRO A 275 -26.77 1.95 -17.97
N THR A 276 -26.73 0.66 -17.64
CA THR A 276 -27.71 0.00 -16.77
C THR A 276 -27.17 -0.27 -15.37
N GLY A 277 -25.92 0.10 -15.08
CA GLY A 277 -25.33 0.01 -13.75
C GLY A 277 -26.04 0.91 -12.76
N THR A 278 -26.24 0.42 -11.55
CA THR A 278 -26.92 1.17 -10.46
C THR A 278 -26.00 1.27 -9.27
N GLU A 279 -26.10 2.38 -8.55
CA GLU A 279 -25.38 2.63 -7.31
C GLU A 279 -26.29 2.44 -6.10
N CYS A 280 -25.72 2.00 -4.99
CA CYS A 280 -26.43 1.95 -3.71
C CYS A 280 -26.73 3.35 -3.15
N GLY A 281 -27.63 3.43 -2.17
CA GLY A 281 -28.01 4.74 -1.58
C GLY A 281 -26.98 5.33 -0.64
N ASN A 282 -26.07 4.50 -0.06
CA ASN A 282 -25.06 4.92 0.90
C ASN A 282 -23.74 4.18 0.70
N PRO A 283 -22.85 4.65 -0.20
CA PRO A 283 -21.58 4.01 -0.47
C PRO A 283 -20.66 3.87 0.75
N ASN A 284 -20.78 4.76 1.72
CA ASN A 284 -19.93 4.76 2.92
C ASN A 284 -20.21 3.59 3.87
N GLU A 285 -21.33 2.90 3.69
CA GLU A 285 -21.68 1.71 4.46
C GLU A 285 -21.27 0.41 3.79
N HIS A 286 -20.71 0.47 2.57
CA HIS A 286 -20.24 -0.69 1.82
C HIS A 286 -18.73 -0.82 1.87
N LEU A 287 -18.23 -2.06 1.99
CA LEU A 287 -16.80 -2.35 1.90
C LEU A 287 -16.32 -2.23 0.45
N PHE A 288 -17.12 -2.70 -0.51
CA PHE A 288 -16.77 -2.71 -1.92
C PHE A 288 -17.59 -1.70 -2.74
N TRP A 289 -16.88 -0.96 -3.60
CA TRP A 289 -17.51 -0.12 -4.60
C TRP A 289 -18.11 -0.96 -5.73
N ASP A 290 -17.26 -1.74 -6.39
CA ASP A 290 -17.66 -2.73 -7.40
C ASP A 290 -17.30 -4.16 -6.95
N VAL A 291 -17.26 -5.10 -7.88
CA VAL A 291 -17.04 -6.52 -7.55
C VAL A 291 -15.64 -6.82 -6.99
N VAL A 292 -14.66 -5.92 -7.09
CA VAL A 292 -13.29 -6.12 -6.61
C VAL A 292 -12.69 -4.91 -5.88
N HIS A 293 -13.15 -3.68 -6.22
CA HIS A 293 -12.53 -2.47 -5.71
C HIS A 293 -13.21 -1.97 -4.44
N PRO A 294 -12.46 -1.54 -3.43
CA PRO A 294 -13.01 -0.96 -2.20
C PRO A 294 -13.68 0.41 -2.43
N THR A 295 -14.56 0.80 -1.52
CA THR A 295 -15.07 2.18 -1.45
C THR A 295 -14.00 3.15 -0.94
N THR A 296 -14.21 4.44 -1.16
CA THR A 296 -13.30 5.49 -0.71
C THR A 296 -13.06 5.48 0.81
N VAL A 297 -14.06 5.10 1.61
CA VAL A 297 -13.92 4.95 3.07
C VAL A 297 -12.89 3.88 3.42
N VAL A 298 -12.92 2.76 2.72
CA VAL A 298 -11.94 1.67 2.92
C VAL A 298 -10.54 2.10 2.46
N HIS A 299 -10.44 2.87 1.39
CA HIS A 299 -9.16 3.45 0.96
C HIS A 299 -8.58 4.43 2.00
N GLU A 300 -9.40 5.23 2.68
CA GLU A 300 -8.97 6.10 3.77
C GLU A 300 -8.41 5.29 4.96
N LEU A 301 -9.07 4.19 5.31
CA LEU A 301 -8.60 3.28 6.37
C LEU A 301 -7.27 2.59 5.99
N LEU A 302 -7.12 2.17 4.73
CA LEU A 302 -5.85 1.63 4.22
C LEU A 302 -4.73 2.68 4.31
N ALA A 303 -4.99 3.92 3.89
CA ALA A 303 -4.03 5.01 3.97
C ALA A 303 -3.58 5.27 5.41
N SER A 304 -4.54 5.40 6.33
CA SER A 304 -4.27 5.62 7.75
C SER A 304 -3.43 4.48 8.35
N SER A 305 -3.70 3.23 7.93
CA SER A 305 -2.94 2.06 8.38
C SER A 305 -1.50 2.08 7.85
N ILE A 306 -1.29 2.44 6.57
CA ILE A 306 0.05 2.60 5.98
C ILE A 306 0.77 3.76 6.66
N PHE A 307 0.10 4.90 6.85
CA PHE A 307 0.69 6.06 7.54
C PHE A 307 1.16 5.69 8.95
N GLY A 308 0.34 4.94 9.72
CA GLY A 308 0.73 4.43 11.03
C GLY A 308 1.97 3.53 10.96
N ALA A 309 2.03 2.62 9.98
CA ALA A 309 3.16 1.70 9.81
C ALA A 309 4.47 2.41 9.45
N VAL A 310 4.42 3.46 8.61
CA VAL A 310 5.63 4.20 8.19
C VAL A 310 6.04 5.28 9.19
N SER A 311 5.11 5.78 10.00
CA SER A 311 5.39 6.78 11.05
C SER A 311 5.91 6.15 12.34
N ALA A 312 5.63 4.86 12.57
CA ALA A 312 6.01 4.13 13.77
C ALA A 312 7.46 3.62 13.77
N VAL A 313 8.26 3.89 12.73
CA VAL A 313 9.66 3.44 12.67
C VAL A 313 10.46 4.20 13.74
N PRO A 314 10.88 3.57 14.85
CA PRO A 314 11.70 4.24 15.85
C PRO A 314 13.05 4.56 15.23
N GLU A 315 13.44 5.83 15.27
CA GLU A 315 14.76 6.25 14.80
C GLU A 315 15.87 5.50 15.56
N PRO A 316 17.01 5.19 14.92
CA PRO A 316 18.16 4.57 15.58
C PRO A 316 18.59 5.33 16.84
N GLU A 317 18.38 6.64 16.87
CA GLU A 317 18.62 7.52 18.02
C GLU A 317 17.76 7.17 19.23
N THR A 318 16.51 6.75 19.05
CA THR A 318 15.61 6.33 20.12
C THR A 318 16.15 5.07 20.83
N TYR A 319 16.64 4.08 20.06
CA TYR A 319 17.31 2.90 20.63
C TYR A 319 18.63 3.26 21.30
N ALA A 320 19.43 4.15 20.71
CA ALA A 320 20.69 4.61 21.29
C ALA A 320 20.45 5.34 22.60
N MET A 321 19.43 6.22 22.66
CA MET A 321 19.06 6.94 23.89
C MET A 321 18.50 5.98 24.95
N LEU A 322 17.70 4.99 24.59
CA LEU A 322 17.21 3.95 25.51
C LEU A 322 18.37 3.15 26.10
N LEU A 323 19.30 2.70 25.27
CA LEU A 323 20.49 1.96 25.70
C LEU A 323 21.41 2.81 26.57
N ALA A 324 21.61 4.08 26.22
CA ALA A 324 22.38 5.01 27.01
C ALA A 324 21.73 5.26 28.38
N GLY A 325 20.41 5.44 28.43
CA GLY A 325 19.64 5.59 29.66
C GLY A 325 19.72 4.36 30.57
N LEU A 326 19.53 3.16 30.01
CA LEU A 326 19.67 1.89 30.74
C LEU A 326 21.10 1.67 31.23
N GLY A 327 22.12 2.02 30.44
CA GLY A 327 23.51 1.98 30.82
C GLY A 327 23.83 2.90 32.00
N LEU A 328 23.30 4.12 31.98
CA LEU A 328 23.47 5.09 33.07
C LEU A 328 22.80 4.60 34.36
N LEU A 329 21.58 4.06 34.27
CA LEU A 329 20.89 3.47 35.43
C LEU A 329 21.65 2.29 36.02
N GLY A 330 22.18 1.42 35.19
CA GLY A 330 23.02 0.27 35.60
C GLY A 330 24.33 0.74 36.29
N PHE A 331 24.98 1.78 35.76
CA PHE A 331 26.17 2.37 36.33
C PHE A 331 25.89 2.97 37.73
N VAL A 332 24.84 3.78 37.87
CA VAL A 332 24.43 4.34 39.14
C VAL A 332 24.07 3.31 40.18
N ALA A 333 23.34 2.26 39.79
CA ALA A 333 22.97 1.13 40.67
C ALA A 333 24.22 0.37 41.16
N ARG A 334 25.21 0.13 40.29
CA ARG A 334 26.47 -0.51 40.64
C ARG A 334 27.28 0.32 41.61
N ARG A 335 27.36 1.64 41.39
CA ARG A 335 28.10 2.57 42.25
C ARG A 335 27.47 2.69 43.65
N ARG A 336 26.15 2.64 43.75
CA ARG A 336 25.44 2.61 45.05
C ARG A 336 25.72 1.33 45.85
N LYS A 337 25.80 0.16 45.19
CA LYS A 337 26.16 -1.11 45.84
C LYS A 337 27.62 -1.07 46.38
N GLN A 338 28.55 -0.48 45.66
CA GLN A 338 29.96 -0.35 46.08
C GLN A 338 30.16 0.61 47.23
N ASN A 339 29.30 1.61 47.39
CA ASN A 339 29.38 2.57 48.50
C ASN A 339 28.60 2.11 49.75
N ALA A 340 27.87 0.99 49.68
CA ALA A 340 27.09 0.41 50.79
C ALA A 340 27.75 -0.85 51.40
N ALA A 341 28.87 -1.29 50.82
CA ALA A 341 29.74 -2.34 51.33
C ALA A 341 31.00 -1.74 51.93
#